data_b86cf57afc73f94ffde205bd065c864c
#
_entry.id   b86cf57afc73f94ffde205bd065c864c
#
_cell.length_a   1.000
_cell.length_b   1.000
_cell.length_c   1.000
_cell.angle_alpha   90.00
_cell.angle_beta   90.00
_cell.angle_gamma   90.00
#
_symmetry.space_group_name_H-M   'P 1'
#
loop_
_entity.id
_entity.type
_entity.pdbx_description
1 polymer ?
#
loop_
_entity_poly.entity_id
_entity_poly.type
_entity_poly.pdbx_seq_one_letter_code
_entity_poly.pdbx_strand_id
1 'polypeptide(L)'
;RQALTTPGTLKAASKSGDLIDVLNVIDAELGIHLIIIAPRSVDVDEELYLGSTSGSIIKRTDIPTLVVPKGAKFTPYKKILTAFKSGVLKRNRILNPLIAIKKEFSSKISLLLVKTPGYTDEDLKINTALMDVSSDVTLTEQAKTYLGVLEHLKEYLPDLLCVFRRIRVFFSALWEKNRILKSEFSVRIPVLVLSVKKD
;
A
#
# COMPACT_ATOMS: atom_id res chain seq x y z
N ARG A 1 -22.73 -2.25 -12.87
CA ARG A 1 -21.80 -1.19 -13.40
C ARG A 1 -22.23 0.13 -12.77
N GLN A 2 -21.55 0.57 -11.72
CA GLN A 2 -21.66 1.98 -11.29
C GLN A 2 -20.91 2.80 -12.34
N ALA A 3 -21.63 3.68 -13.04
CA ALA A 3 -21.03 4.63 -13.94
C ALA A 3 -20.15 5.60 -13.13
N LEU A 4 -18.94 5.84 -13.61
CA LEU A 4 -18.10 6.92 -13.10
C LEU A 4 -18.90 8.22 -13.26
N THR A 5 -19.19 8.88 -12.14
CA THR A 5 -19.97 10.12 -12.12
C THR A 5 -19.21 11.33 -12.70
N THR A 6 -17.89 11.17 -12.92
CA THR A 6 -17.06 12.18 -13.56
C THR A 6 -16.51 11.60 -14.86
N PRO A 7 -16.73 12.25 -16.02
CA PRO A 7 -16.18 11.79 -17.29
C PRO A 7 -14.66 11.90 -17.25
N GLY A 8 -13.99 10.76 -17.09
CA GLY A 8 -12.54 10.66 -17.22
C GLY A 8 -12.14 10.44 -18.68
N THR A 9 -11.02 11.00 -19.10
CA THR A 9 -10.46 10.72 -20.41
C THR A 9 -9.59 9.47 -20.31
N LEU A 10 -9.95 8.40 -21.04
CA LEU A 10 -9.11 7.22 -21.17
C LEU A 10 -8.15 7.42 -22.35
N LYS A 11 -6.85 7.32 -22.07
CA LYS A 11 -5.78 7.33 -23.08
C LYS A 11 -5.02 6.03 -23.03
N ALA A 12 -4.72 5.44 -24.18
CA ALA A 12 -3.83 4.30 -24.30
C ALA A 12 -2.50 4.77 -24.92
N ALA A 13 -1.40 4.29 -24.37
CA ALA A 13 -0.06 4.55 -24.89
C ALA A 13 0.77 3.24 -24.85
N SER A 14 1.68 3.10 -25.79
CA SER A 14 2.67 2.04 -25.84
C SER A 14 4.05 2.67 -25.93
N LYS A 15 4.97 2.24 -25.08
CA LYS A 15 6.38 2.66 -25.13
C LYS A 15 7.26 1.40 -25.01
N SER A 16 8.36 1.37 -25.75
CA SER A 16 9.39 0.34 -25.66
C SER A 16 10.49 0.76 -24.70
N GLY A 17 11.10 -0.21 -24.00
CA GLY A 17 12.22 0.05 -23.09
C GLY A 17 12.08 -0.67 -21.74
N ASP A 18 13.00 -0.41 -20.81
CA ASP A 18 12.86 -0.88 -19.43
C ASP A 18 11.64 -0.24 -18.79
N LEU A 19 10.82 -1.06 -18.15
CA LEU A 19 9.54 -0.60 -17.58
C LEU A 19 9.72 0.53 -16.57
N ILE A 20 10.75 0.45 -15.73
CA ILE A 20 10.96 1.44 -14.69
C ILE A 20 11.43 2.76 -15.26
N ASP A 21 12.30 2.71 -16.25
CA ASP A 21 12.79 3.91 -16.94
C ASP A 21 11.64 4.61 -17.68
N VAL A 22 10.81 3.83 -18.37
CA VAL A 22 9.61 4.35 -19.04
C VAL A 22 8.64 4.98 -18.05
N LEU A 23 8.37 4.34 -16.91
CA LEU A 23 7.49 4.90 -15.88
C LEU A 23 8.04 6.19 -15.28
N ASN A 24 9.34 6.26 -15.03
CA ASN A 24 9.98 7.47 -14.49
C ASN A 24 9.91 8.64 -15.50
N VAL A 25 10.08 8.37 -16.79
CA VAL A 25 9.92 9.38 -17.85
C VAL A 25 8.48 9.88 -17.91
N ILE A 26 7.50 8.97 -17.90
CA ILE A 26 6.08 9.33 -17.91
C ILE A 26 5.70 10.11 -16.64
N ASP A 27 6.21 9.72 -15.48
CA ASP A 27 5.99 10.44 -14.23
C ASP A 27 6.55 11.86 -14.27
N ALA A 28 7.75 12.03 -14.83
CA ALA A 28 8.36 13.34 -14.99
C ALA A 28 7.56 14.26 -15.96
N GLU A 29 6.97 13.68 -17.01
CA GLU A 29 6.18 14.41 -18.01
C GLU A 29 4.76 14.74 -17.53
N LEU A 30 4.08 13.79 -16.90
CA LEU A 30 2.64 13.86 -16.62
C LEU A 30 2.30 13.99 -15.12
N GLY A 31 3.23 13.71 -14.22
CA GLY A 31 3.00 13.71 -12.78
C GLY A 31 2.01 12.63 -12.35
N ILE A 32 2.41 11.37 -12.43
CA ILE A 32 1.55 10.22 -12.09
C ILE A 32 1.17 10.28 -10.60
N HIS A 33 -0.12 10.35 -10.30
CA HIS A 33 -0.63 10.38 -8.94
C HIS A 33 -0.78 8.99 -8.31
N LEU A 34 -1.07 7.98 -9.14
CA LEU A 34 -1.29 6.61 -8.69
C LEU A 34 -1.10 5.63 -9.84
N ILE A 35 -0.36 4.55 -9.59
CA ILE A 35 -0.32 3.38 -10.47
C ILE A 35 -1.25 2.32 -9.90
N ILE A 36 -2.08 1.69 -10.75
CA ILE A 36 -2.89 0.53 -10.39
C ILE A 36 -2.35 -0.68 -11.12
N ILE A 37 -2.00 -1.71 -10.38
CA ILE A 37 -1.41 -2.94 -10.94
C ILE A 37 -2.10 -4.18 -10.37
N ALA A 38 -2.19 -5.21 -11.20
CA ALA A 38 -2.52 -6.56 -10.76
C ALA A 38 -1.26 -7.44 -10.85
N PRO A 39 -0.87 -8.15 -9.78
CA PRO A 39 0.24 -9.08 -9.84
C PRO A 39 -0.04 -10.17 -10.88
N ARG A 40 0.93 -10.44 -11.75
CA ARG A 40 0.91 -11.64 -12.58
C ARG A 40 1.60 -12.75 -11.81
N SER A 41 0.86 -13.71 -11.30
CA SER A 41 1.46 -14.97 -10.89
C SER A 41 1.63 -15.83 -12.14
N VAL A 42 2.85 -16.06 -12.58
CA VAL A 42 3.16 -17.09 -13.59
C VAL A 42 3.10 -18.47 -12.94
N ASP A 43 3.31 -18.53 -11.63
CA ASP A 43 3.23 -19.75 -10.82
C ASP A 43 1.87 -19.80 -10.14
N VAL A 44 1.03 -20.68 -10.61
CA VAL A 44 -0.40 -20.85 -10.26
C VAL A 44 -0.65 -21.12 -8.76
N ASP A 45 0.39 -21.43 -7.98
CA ASP A 45 0.28 -21.86 -6.59
C ASP A 45 0.58 -20.83 -5.52
N GLU A 46 0.91 -19.57 -5.88
CA GLU A 46 1.30 -18.55 -4.90
C GLU A 46 0.32 -17.37 -4.89
N GLU A 47 -0.73 -17.48 -4.08
CA GLU A 47 -1.82 -16.49 -3.97
C GLU A 47 -1.40 -15.08 -3.51
N LEU A 48 -0.13 -14.88 -3.13
CA LEU A 48 0.34 -13.63 -2.52
C LEU A 48 1.65 -13.06 -3.09
N TYR A 49 2.17 -13.66 -4.14
CA TYR A 49 3.39 -13.17 -4.74
C TYR A 49 3.11 -11.97 -5.65
N LEU A 50 3.72 -10.83 -5.33
CA LEU A 50 3.58 -9.60 -6.14
C LEU A 50 4.29 -9.69 -7.51
N GLY A 51 4.91 -10.79 -7.85
CA GLY A 51 5.65 -10.95 -9.09
C GLY A 51 6.84 -9.98 -9.23
N SER A 52 7.78 -10.28 -10.10
CA SER A 52 8.97 -9.45 -10.32
C SER A 52 8.64 -8.03 -10.81
N THR A 53 7.65 -7.89 -11.67
CA THR A 53 7.23 -6.60 -12.26
C THR A 53 6.63 -5.67 -11.21
N SER A 54 5.62 -6.13 -10.47
CA SER A 54 4.97 -5.30 -9.44
C SER A 54 5.92 -4.96 -8.31
N GLY A 55 6.76 -5.92 -7.90
CA GLY A 55 7.81 -5.70 -6.92
C GLY A 55 8.85 -4.66 -7.38
N SER A 56 9.23 -4.67 -8.66
CA SER A 56 10.15 -3.69 -9.23
C SER A 56 9.53 -2.28 -9.25
N ILE A 57 8.28 -2.14 -9.66
CA ILE A 57 7.58 -0.85 -9.63
C ILE A 57 7.61 -0.26 -8.21
N ILE A 58 7.17 -1.04 -7.21
CA ILE A 58 7.13 -0.57 -5.83
C ILE A 58 8.52 -0.25 -5.27
N LYS A 59 9.54 -1.02 -5.62
CA LYS A 59 10.91 -0.82 -5.10
C LYS A 59 11.66 0.33 -5.78
N ARG A 60 11.46 0.53 -7.08
CA ARG A 60 12.30 1.37 -7.94
C ARG A 60 11.63 2.66 -8.41
N THR A 61 10.30 2.84 -8.22
CA THR A 61 9.62 4.11 -8.49
C THR A 61 9.22 4.79 -7.19
N ASP A 62 9.03 6.11 -7.24
CA ASP A 62 8.49 6.90 -6.12
C ASP A 62 6.99 7.18 -6.29
N ILE A 63 6.34 6.47 -7.20
CA ILE A 63 4.93 6.64 -7.54
C ILE A 63 4.09 5.80 -6.58
N PRO A 64 3.05 6.38 -5.95
CA PRO A 64 2.10 5.60 -5.16
C PRO A 64 1.47 4.48 -5.99
N THR A 65 1.35 3.29 -5.41
CA THR A 65 0.90 2.12 -6.16
C THR A 65 -0.21 1.39 -5.43
N LEU A 66 -1.34 1.17 -6.11
CA LEU A 66 -2.43 0.32 -5.66
C LEU A 66 -2.27 -1.06 -6.29
N VAL A 67 -2.00 -2.04 -5.46
CA VAL A 67 -1.89 -3.45 -5.87
C VAL A 67 -3.24 -4.11 -5.68
N VAL A 68 -3.83 -4.61 -6.74
CA VAL A 68 -5.13 -5.29 -6.73
C VAL A 68 -4.90 -6.79 -6.89
N PRO A 69 -5.21 -7.63 -5.89
CA PRO A 69 -5.04 -9.08 -5.99
C PRO A 69 -5.86 -9.69 -7.13
N LYS A 70 -5.35 -10.77 -7.73
CA LYS A 70 -6.09 -11.52 -8.76
C LYS A 70 -7.41 -12.02 -8.17
N GLY A 71 -8.50 -11.79 -8.90
CA GLY A 71 -9.84 -12.20 -8.47
C GLY A 71 -10.51 -11.30 -7.44
N ALA A 72 -9.85 -10.22 -6.99
CA ALA A 72 -10.49 -9.24 -6.14
C ALA A 72 -11.67 -8.58 -6.88
N LYS A 73 -12.83 -8.59 -6.23
CA LYS A 73 -13.99 -7.83 -6.71
C LYS A 73 -13.92 -6.43 -6.12
N PHE A 74 -14.16 -5.43 -6.95
CA PHE A 74 -14.21 -4.06 -6.47
C PHE A 74 -15.38 -3.88 -5.52
N THR A 75 -15.08 -3.36 -4.33
CA THR A 75 -16.03 -2.83 -3.36
C THR A 75 -15.56 -1.45 -2.92
N PRO A 76 -16.45 -0.51 -2.58
CA PRO A 76 -16.05 0.77 -2.04
C PRO A 76 -15.19 0.58 -0.78
N TYR A 77 -14.05 1.26 -0.71
CA TYR A 77 -13.11 1.16 0.42
C TYR A 77 -13.64 1.92 1.63
N LYS A 78 -14.57 1.33 2.39
CA LYS A 78 -15.17 1.97 3.58
C LYS A 78 -14.28 1.92 4.81
N LYS A 79 -13.50 0.83 4.96
CA LYS A 79 -12.56 0.62 6.05
C LYS A 79 -11.14 0.53 5.51
N ILE A 80 -10.27 1.44 5.90
CA ILE A 80 -8.85 1.43 5.51
C ILE A 80 -8.00 1.22 6.75
N LEU A 81 -7.17 0.18 6.75
CA LEU A 81 -6.13 -0.01 7.75
C LEU A 81 -4.83 0.58 7.24
N THR A 82 -4.29 1.59 7.92
CA THR A 82 -2.99 2.19 7.58
C THR A 82 -1.95 1.73 8.59
N ALA A 83 -1.04 0.86 8.17
CA ALA A 83 -0.07 0.24 9.04
C ALA A 83 1.35 0.80 8.82
N PHE A 84 2.08 1.05 9.93
CA PHE A 84 3.43 1.59 9.89
C PHE A 84 4.24 1.22 11.16
N LYS A 85 5.57 1.27 11.02
CA LYS A 85 6.51 1.13 12.12
C LYS A 85 6.83 2.49 12.78
N SER A 86 6.82 3.58 12.01
CA SER A 86 7.10 4.93 12.48
C SER A 86 6.11 5.89 11.85
N GLY A 87 5.49 6.73 12.65
CA GLY A 87 4.51 7.74 12.22
C GLY A 87 5.14 9.02 11.66
N VAL A 88 6.47 9.10 11.63
CA VAL A 88 7.18 10.27 11.11
C VAL A 88 7.09 10.34 9.60
N LEU A 89 6.53 11.40 9.04
CA LEU A 89 6.49 11.68 7.61
C LEU A 89 7.35 12.90 7.29
N LYS A 90 8.23 12.79 6.31
CA LYS A 90 9.04 13.94 5.85
C LYS A 90 8.20 14.95 5.05
N ARG A 91 7.17 14.48 4.34
CA ARG A 91 6.33 15.31 3.46
C ARG A 91 4.87 14.83 3.52
N ASN A 92 3.94 15.73 3.84
CA ASN A 92 2.52 15.38 3.98
C ASN A 92 1.86 14.97 2.65
N ARG A 93 2.36 15.47 1.51
CA ARG A 93 1.83 15.13 0.17
C ARG A 93 1.83 13.63 -0.15
N ILE A 94 2.63 12.84 0.57
CA ILE A 94 2.61 11.38 0.43
C ILE A 94 1.23 10.80 0.74
N LEU A 95 0.43 11.47 1.57
CA LEU A 95 -0.91 11.05 1.94
C LEU A 95 -1.97 11.39 0.91
N ASN A 96 -1.65 12.17 -0.15
CA ASN A 96 -2.65 12.61 -1.14
C ASN A 96 -3.48 11.46 -1.74
N PRO A 97 -2.90 10.31 -2.15
CA PRO A 97 -3.70 9.20 -2.67
C PRO A 97 -4.64 8.61 -1.63
N LEU A 98 -4.18 8.49 -0.37
CA LEU A 98 -5.00 8.00 0.74
C LEU A 98 -6.16 8.97 1.04
N ILE A 99 -5.87 10.28 1.05
CA ILE A 99 -6.87 11.34 1.25
C ILE A 99 -7.90 11.34 0.11
N ALA A 100 -7.46 11.17 -1.14
CA ALA A 100 -8.35 11.09 -2.29
C ALA A 100 -9.30 9.89 -2.19
N ILE A 101 -8.78 8.72 -1.83
CA ILE A 101 -9.58 7.51 -1.60
C ILE A 101 -10.56 7.71 -0.44
N LYS A 102 -10.09 8.29 0.69
CA LYS A 102 -10.97 8.61 1.83
C LYS A 102 -12.14 9.50 1.41
N LYS A 103 -11.87 10.55 0.64
CA LYS A 103 -12.89 11.49 0.16
C LYS A 103 -13.88 10.81 -0.78
N GLU A 104 -13.38 10.04 -1.75
CA GLU A 104 -14.21 9.38 -2.77
C GLU A 104 -15.18 8.37 -2.15
N PHE A 105 -14.69 7.56 -1.21
CA PHE A 105 -15.48 6.47 -0.63
C PHE A 105 -16.06 6.78 0.75
N SER A 106 -15.82 7.99 1.29
CA SER A 106 -16.16 8.36 2.68
C SER A 106 -15.60 7.33 3.67
N SER A 107 -14.33 6.98 3.50
CA SER A 107 -13.67 5.90 4.24
C SER A 107 -13.36 6.28 5.68
N LYS A 108 -13.46 5.30 6.58
CA LYS A 108 -12.88 5.36 7.92
C LYS A 108 -11.45 4.82 7.86
N ILE A 109 -10.47 5.61 8.35
CA ILE A 109 -9.06 5.22 8.37
C ILE A 109 -8.65 4.92 9.80
N SER A 110 -8.22 3.69 10.05
CA SER A 110 -7.61 3.26 11.31
C SER A 110 -6.10 3.17 11.15
N LEU A 111 -5.37 3.76 12.08
CA LEU A 111 -3.91 3.69 12.12
C LEU A 111 -3.46 2.54 12.99
N LEU A 112 -2.52 1.74 12.49
CA LEU A 112 -1.87 0.68 13.22
C LEU A 112 -0.36 0.95 13.30
N LEU A 113 0.10 1.36 14.48
CA LEU A 113 1.52 1.52 14.79
C LEU A 113 2.04 0.22 15.39
N VAL A 114 2.97 -0.43 14.69
CA VAL A 114 3.56 -1.68 15.14
C VAL A 114 4.94 -1.44 15.71
N LYS A 115 5.05 -1.51 17.04
CA LYS A 115 6.30 -1.42 17.76
C LYS A 115 7.08 -2.72 17.60
N THR A 116 8.31 -2.61 17.13
CA THR A 116 9.21 -3.76 16.90
C THR A 116 10.50 -3.59 17.72
N PRO A 117 11.32 -4.62 17.92
CA PRO A 117 12.62 -4.45 18.56
C PRO A 117 13.44 -3.32 17.92
N GLY A 118 14.06 -2.49 18.74
CA GLY A 118 14.79 -1.30 18.30
C GLY A 118 13.89 -0.08 17.98
N TYR A 119 12.67 -0.09 18.45
CA TYR A 119 11.75 1.04 18.42
C TYR A 119 12.23 2.15 19.35
N THR A 120 12.07 3.38 18.94
CA THR A 120 12.45 4.57 19.70
C THR A 120 11.26 5.48 19.97
N ASP A 121 11.36 6.39 20.91
CA ASP A 121 10.31 7.37 21.21
C ASP A 121 10.01 8.29 20.02
N GLU A 122 11.00 8.51 19.13
CA GLU A 122 10.77 9.22 17.87
C GLU A 122 9.77 8.49 16.96
N ASP A 123 9.77 7.17 16.96
CA ASP A 123 8.85 6.37 16.14
C ASP A 123 7.39 6.50 16.61
N LEU A 124 7.17 6.88 17.90
CA LEU A 124 5.85 7.17 18.48
C LEU A 124 5.26 8.50 17.98
N LYS A 125 6.09 9.40 17.50
CA LYS A 125 5.63 10.70 17.03
C LYS A 125 4.89 10.54 15.71
N ILE A 126 3.56 10.43 15.78
CA ILE A 126 2.73 10.35 14.58
C ILE A 126 2.56 11.75 14.00
N ASN A 127 2.84 11.88 12.71
CA ASN A 127 2.67 13.13 11.97
C ASN A 127 1.21 13.63 12.08
N THR A 128 1.02 14.92 12.33
CA THR A 128 -0.31 15.52 12.50
C THR A 128 -1.21 15.31 11.29
N ALA A 129 -0.70 15.46 10.07
CA ALA A 129 -1.51 15.22 8.87
C ALA A 129 -2.00 13.76 8.76
N LEU A 130 -1.27 12.81 9.33
CA LEU A 130 -1.72 11.41 9.40
C LEU A 130 -2.81 11.23 10.47
N MET A 131 -2.66 11.92 11.60
CA MET A 131 -3.70 11.95 12.64
C MET A 131 -4.98 12.60 12.16
N ASP A 132 -4.90 13.74 11.46
CA ASP A 132 -6.07 14.48 10.94
C ASP A 132 -6.91 13.68 9.95
N VAL A 133 -6.29 12.79 9.19
CA VAL A 133 -7.03 11.92 8.25
C VAL A 133 -7.56 10.65 8.89
N SER A 134 -7.13 10.30 10.09
CA SER A 134 -7.51 9.06 10.78
C SER A 134 -8.76 9.23 11.64
N SER A 135 -9.37 8.11 11.97
CA SER A 135 -10.49 8.01 12.89
C SER A 135 -10.06 7.48 14.26
N ASP A 136 -9.04 6.64 14.27
CA ASP A 136 -8.51 5.99 15.47
C ASP A 136 -7.06 5.54 15.27
N VAL A 137 -6.38 5.27 16.38
CA VAL A 137 -4.98 4.81 16.41
C VAL A 137 -4.87 3.63 17.36
N THR A 138 -4.29 2.54 16.88
CA THR A 138 -3.96 1.36 17.68
C THR A 138 -2.45 1.17 17.71
N LEU A 139 -1.91 0.86 18.88
CA LEU A 139 -0.53 0.47 19.09
C LEU A 139 -0.48 -1.03 19.40
N THR A 140 0.39 -1.76 18.72
CA THR A 140 0.67 -3.18 19.00
C THR A 140 2.17 -3.42 19.06
N GLU A 141 2.59 -4.42 19.83
CA GLU A 141 4.00 -4.85 19.94
C GLU A 141 4.16 -6.21 19.28
N GLN A 142 5.09 -6.31 18.34
CA GLN A 142 5.37 -7.54 17.63
C GLN A 142 6.84 -7.66 17.25
N ALA A 143 7.36 -8.87 17.15
CA ALA A 143 8.72 -9.12 16.69
C ALA A 143 9.00 -8.54 15.29
N LYS A 144 7.96 -8.47 14.45
CA LYS A 144 8.05 -7.92 13.09
C LYS A 144 6.74 -7.20 12.74
N THR A 145 6.86 -6.10 11.99
CA THR A 145 5.71 -5.27 11.60
C THR A 145 4.61 -6.06 10.88
N TYR A 146 4.97 -6.99 9.99
CA TYR A 146 3.98 -7.75 9.25
C TYR A 146 3.13 -8.68 10.13
N LEU A 147 3.66 -9.19 11.24
CA LEU A 147 2.89 -10.04 12.18
C LEU A 147 1.77 -9.24 12.84
N GLY A 148 2.08 -8.02 13.31
CA GLY A 148 1.05 -7.15 13.88
C GLY A 148 -0.03 -6.75 12.85
N VAL A 149 0.38 -6.55 11.59
CA VAL A 149 -0.58 -6.27 10.51
C VAL A 149 -1.48 -7.47 10.26
N LEU A 150 -0.93 -8.69 10.21
CA LEU A 150 -1.70 -9.92 9.97
C LEU A 150 -2.75 -10.19 11.04
N GLU A 151 -2.35 -10.04 12.29
CA GLU A 151 -3.24 -10.18 13.43
C GLU A 151 -4.42 -9.21 13.33
N HIS A 152 -4.11 -7.92 13.09
CA HIS A 152 -5.14 -6.87 12.95
C HIS A 152 -6.02 -7.02 11.72
N LEU A 153 -5.52 -7.56 10.61
CA LEU A 153 -6.33 -7.81 9.41
C LEU A 153 -7.45 -8.80 9.68
N LYS A 154 -7.21 -9.82 10.52
CA LYS A 154 -8.22 -10.83 10.87
C LYS A 154 -9.34 -10.24 11.73
N GLU A 155 -9.03 -9.29 12.61
CA GLU A 155 -9.99 -8.67 13.52
C GLU A 155 -10.73 -7.49 12.88
N TYR A 156 -9.98 -6.62 12.21
CA TYR A 156 -10.53 -5.37 11.68
C TYR A 156 -11.26 -5.54 10.35
N LEU A 157 -10.91 -6.55 9.54
CA LEU A 157 -11.46 -6.85 8.22
C LEU A 157 -11.57 -5.59 7.34
N PRO A 158 -10.44 -4.94 6.99
CA PRO A 158 -10.45 -3.75 6.16
C PRO A 158 -10.72 -4.07 4.69
N ASP A 159 -11.23 -3.08 3.95
CA ASP A 159 -11.43 -3.16 2.49
C ASP A 159 -10.13 -2.83 1.73
N LEU A 160 -9.24 -2.08 2.37
CA LEU A 160 -7.96 -1.63 1.82
C LEU A 160 -6.90 -1.61 2.93
N LEU A 161 -5.74 -2.20 2.65
CA LEU A 161 -4.54 -2.02 3.46
C LEU A 161 -3.69 -0.91 2.85
N CYS A 162 -3.31 0.09 3.66
CA CYS A 162 -2.37 1.14 3.28
C CYS A 162 -1.05 0.95 4.03
N VAL A 163 0.07 1.02 3.34
CA VAL A 163 1.41 0.88 3.94
C VAL A 163 2.41 1.86 3.33
N PHE A 164 3.43 2.22 4.11
CA PHE A 164 4.51 3.07 3.62
C PHE A 164 5.68 2.23 3.12
N ARG A 165 6.24 2.55 1.95
CA ARG A 165 7.37 1.82 1.34
C ARG A 165 8.59 1.66 2.25
N ARG A 166 8.75 2.49 3.27
CA ARG A 166 9.86 2.37 4.24
C ARG A 166 9.95 1.03 4.96
N ILE A 167 8.86 0.27 4.97
CA ILE A 167 8.82 -1.05 5.60
C ILE A 167 9.41 -2.08 4.63
N ARG A 168 10.72 -2.03 4.39
CA ARG A 168 11.42 -3.00 3.52
C ARG A 168 11.16 -4.44 3.95
N VAL A 169 11.16 -4.68 5.28
CA VAL A 169 10.94 -6.01 5.85
C VAL A 169 9.49 -6.48 5.64
N PHE A 170 8.50 -5.58 5.67
CA PHE A 170 7.11 -5.93 5.38
C PHE A 170 6.96 -6.47 3.97
N PHE A 171 7.54 -5.76 3.00
CA PHE A 171 7.48 -6.18 1.61
C PHE A 171 8.32 -7.41 1.33
N SER A 172 9.52 -7.55 1.92
CA SER A 172 10.31 -8.77 1.75
C SER A 172 9.59 -9.99 2.32
N ALA A 173 8.92 -9.84 3.46
CA ALA A 173 8.13 -10.92 4.05
C ALA A 173 6.89 -11.29 3.23
N LEU A 174 6.26 -10.30 2.56
CA LEU A 174 5.20 -10.54 1.59
C LEU A 174 5.71 -11.19 0.29
N TRP A 175 7.03 -11.10 0.02
CA TRP A 175 7.65 -11.53 -1.25
C TRP A 175 8.66 -12.65 -1.12
N GLU A 176 9.10 -12.99 0.09
CA GLU A 176 10.02 -14.10 0.31
C GLU A 176 9.23 -15.42 0.42
N LYS A 177 9.48 -16.28 -0.54
CA LYS A 177 8.84 -17.55 -0.83
C LYS A 177 8.68 -18.54 0.34
N ASN A 178 9.44 -18.39 1.43
CA ASN A 178 9.66 -19.45 2.42
C ASN A 178 9.39 -19.09 3.89
N ARG A 179 8.80 -17.92 4.21
CA ARG A 179 8.75 -17.48 5.62
C ARG A 179 7.35 -17.34 6.24
N ILE A 180 6.30 -17.47 5.45
CA ILE A 180 4.92 -17.42 5.96
C ILE A 180 4.18 -18.62 5.39
N LEU A 181 3.64 -19.45 6.28
CA LEU A 181 2.82 -20.59 5.87
C LEU A 181 1.64 -20.09 5.05
N LYS A 182 1.42 -20.66 3.85
CA LYS A 182 0.34 -20.31 2.91
C LYS A 182 -1.05 -20.23 3.56
N SER A 183 -1.27 -20.97 4.63
CA SER A 183 -2.53 -20.99 5.40
C SER A 183 -2.77 -19.74 6.25
N GLU A 184 -1.74 -18.95 6.53
CA GLU A 184 -1.85 -17.80 7.44
C GLU A 184 -2.05 -16.47 6.71
N PHE A 185 -1.78 -16.41 5.40
CA PHE A 185 -1.76 -15.17 4.64
C PHE A 185 -2.61 -15.21 3.38
N SER A 186 -3.91 -15.28 3.51
CA SER A 186 -4.81 -15.02 2.39
C SER A 186 -5.40 -13.60 2.45
N VAL A 187 -4.53 -12.58 2.37
CA VAL A 187 -5.02 -11.20 2.23
C VAL A 187 -5.49 -11.00 0.79
N ARG A 188 -6.79 -11.14 0.59
CA ARG A 188 -7.45 -10.90 -0.72
C ARG A 188 -7.88 -9.45 -0.91
N ILE A 189 -7.37 -8.53 -0.08
CA ILE A 189 -7.71 -7.12 -0.18
C ILE A 189 -6.65 -6.35 -0.97
N PRO A 190 -7.03 -5.26 -1.65
CA PRO A 190 -6.08 -4.36 -2.28
C PRO A 190 -5.10 -3.74 -1.27
N VAL A 191 -3.88 -3.45 -1.73
CA VAL A 191 -2.83 -2.82 -0.93
C VAL A 191 -2.40 -1.53 -1.59
N LEU A 192 -2.60 -0.40 -0.91
CA LEU A 192 -2.06 0.89 -1.30
C LEU A 192 -0.67 1.07 -0.71
N VAL A 193 0.33 1.19 -1.57
CA VAL A 193 1.71 1.46 -1.18
C VAL A 193 2.01 2.93 -1.38
N LEU A 194 2.24 3.65 -0.30
CA LEU A 194 2.66 5.04 -0.34
C LEU A 194 4.19 5.12 -0.39
N SER A 195 4.70 5.77 -1.42
CA SER A 195 6.14 5.92 -1.62
C SER A 195 6.64 7.20 -0.95
N VAL A 196 7.73 7.09 -0.21
CA VAL A 196 8.46 8.23 0.35
C VAL A 196 9.66 8.48 -0.55
N LYS A 197 9.68 9.56 -1.30
CA LYS A 197 10.88 9.98 -2.04
C LYS A 197 12.06 10.00 -1.08
N LYS A 198 13.14 9.29 -1.44
CA LYS A 198 14.45 9.58 -0.85
C LYS A 198 14.87 10.94 -1.39
N ASP A 199 15.28 11.81 -0.49
CA ASP A 199 16.06 12.99 -0.86
C ASP A 199 17.43 12.55 -1.32
#